data_b47c55861c6f500f5fa9fb96943b1cb7
#
_entry.id   b47c55861c6f500f5fa9fb96943b1cb7
#
_cell.length_a   1.000
_cell.length_b   1.000
_cell.length_c   1.000
_cell.angle_alpha   90.00
_cell.angle_beta   90.00
_cell.angle_gamma   90.00
#
_symmetry.space_group_name_H-M   'P 1'
#
loop_
_entity.id
_entity.type
_entity.pdbx_description
1 polymer ?
#
loop_
_entity_poly.entity_id
_entity_poly.type
_entity_poly.pdbx_seq_one_letter_code
_entity_poly.pdbx_strand_id
1 'polypeptide(L)'
;MNAANKDQLNIVVCVKAVPSTTEVKMDPKTNTIVRDGKQAVVNPFDASALEVALRIKDERATTGDNTHVTCVSMGIPATERLLRDCVARGADAGLLLSDRAFAGADTLATSYALTCGIESLPQAADLVVCGKMAVDGDTAQIGPELAGAFGVPCVAGVSEAVGLCGRALTLRRDSDEGSELVRIELPCVITVSKDAAALRMPTISGVRAGEAARIDVLTAEGASADPARCGLTGSPTQVVRSFVPERSHKSVRIEGTPADQAAAFAELLEGME
;
A
#
# COMPACT_ATOMS: atom_id res chain seq x y z
N MET A 1 8.01 25.56 20.25
CA MET A 1 8.61 25.20 18.97
C MET A 1 9.83 24.36 19.25
N ASN A 2 9.69 23.03 19.27
CA ASN A 2 10.83 22.13 19.42
C ASN A 2 11.65 22.19 18.13
N ALA A 3 12.95 22.42 18.27
CA ALA A 3 13.89 22.30 17.17
C ALA A 3 13.75 20.88 16.60
N ALA A 4 13.12 20.78 15.40
CA ALA A 4 13.08 19.55 14.66
C ALA A 4 14.54 19.09 14.51
N ASN A 5 14.81 17.86 14.96
CA ASN A 5 16.13 17.24 14.82
C ASN A 5 16.40 17.16 13.30
N LYS A 6 17.23 18.03 12.77
CA LYS A 6 17.46 18.21 11.32
C LYS A 6 17.99 16.95 10.62
N ASP A 7 18.38 15.95 11.42
CA ASP A 7 19.04 14.73 10.94
C ASP A 7 18.12 13.49 10.94
N GLN A 8 16.84 13.63 11.39
CA GLN A 8 15.89 12.52 11.40
C GLN A 8 15.10 12.48 10.10
N LEU A 9 15.04 11.31 9.46
CA LEU A 9 14.18 11.01 8.32
C LEU A 9 12.85 10.40 8.81
N ASN A 10 11.73 10.97 8.43
CA ASN A 10 10.40 10.46 8.78
C ASN A 10 9.77 9.79 7.56
N ILE A 11 9.62 8.48 7.62
CA ILE A 11 8.99 7.68 6.57
C ILE A 11 7.61 7.26 7.04
N VAL A 12 6.61 7.50 6.21
CA VAL A 12 5.25 6.99 6.40
C VAL A 12 4.99 5.89 5.41
N VAL A 13 4.54 4.72 5.88
CA VAL A 13 4.15 3.60 5.03
C VAL A 13 2.64 3.42 5.13
N CYS A 14 1.93 3.60 4.02
CA CYS A 14 0.51 3.29 3.95
C CYS A 14 0.32 1.78 3.80
N VAL A 15 -0.45 1.16 4.69
CA VAL A 15 -0.72 -0.28 4.67
C VAL A 15 -2.21 -0.55 4.67
N LYS A 16 -2.66 -1.49 3.85
CA LYS A 16 -4.06 -1.88 3.73
C LYS A 16 -4.28 -3.31 4.20
N ALA A 17 -5.33 -3.51 4.99
CA ALA A 17 -5.85 -4.83 5.29
C ALA A 17 -6.62 -5.38 4.08
N VAL A 18 -6.18 -6.50 3.54
CA VAL A 18 -6.86 -7.20 2.44
C VAL A 18 -7.24 -8.62 2.87
N PRO A 19 -8.27 -9.25 2.26
CA PRO A 19 -8.59 -10.66 2.53
C PRO A 19 -7.39 -11.57 2.24
N SER A 20 -7.15 -12.56 3.11
CA SER A 20 -6.06 -13.54 2.94
C SER A 20 -6.39 -14.64 1.92
N THR A 21 -7.66 -14.74 1.49
CA THR A 21 -8.15 -15.76 0.55
C THR A 21 -8.80 -15.10 -0.65
N THR A 22 -8.69 -15.76 -1.81
CA THR A 22 -9.42 -15.38 -3.03
C THR A 22 -10.91 -15.76 -2.96
N GLU A 23 -11.31 -16.60 -2.00
CA GLU A 23 -12.70 -16.93 -1.73
C GLU A 23 -13.35 -15.84 -0.88
N VAL A 24 -13.90 -14.87 -1.55
CA VAL A 24 -14.63 -13.77 -0.91
C VAL A 24 -16.05 -14.22 -0.62
N LYS A 25 -16.42 -14.25 0.67
CA LYS A 25 -17.83 -14.47 1.05
C LYS A 25 -18.60 -13.17 0.85
N MET A 26 -19.57 -13.21 -0.05
CA MET A 26 -20.53 -12.12 -0.25
C MET A 26 -21.70 -12.28 0.71
N ASP A 27 -22.10 -11.20 1.37
CA ASP A 27 -23.37 -11.17 2.09
C ASP A 27 -24.52 -11.16 1.05
N PRO A 28 -25.38 -12.19 1.02
CA PRO A 28 -26.43 -12.29 0.01
C PRO A 28 -27.52 -11.21 0.15
N LYS A 29 -27.60 -10.52 1.30
CA LYS A 29 -28.59 -9.48 1.54
C LYS A 29 -28.12 -8.09 1.11
N THR A 30 -26.85 -7.79 1.34
CA THR A 30 -26.28 -6.47 1.07
C THR A 30 -25.43 -6.45 -0.19
N ASN A 31 -25.12 -7.60 -0.77
CA ASN A 31 -24.22 -7.80 -1.92
C ASN A 31 -22.85 -7.14 -1.70
N THR A 32 -22.41 -7.11 -0.42
CA THR A 32 -21.12 -6.59 -0.01
C THR A 32 -20.21 -7.71 0.49
N ILE A 33 -18.90 -7.49 0.41
CA ILE A 33 -17.90 -8.42 0.95
C ILE A 33 -18.04 -8.48 2.48
N VAL A 34 -18.19 -9.68 3.03
CA VAL A 34 -18.18 -9.89 4.49
C VAL A 34 -16.75 -9.71 4.99
N ARG A 35 -16.49 -8.58 5.64
CA ARG A 35 -15.20 -8.27 6.26
C ARG A 35 -15.29 -8.60 7.75
N ASP A 36 -15.00 -9.84 8.13
CA ASP A 36 -14.96 -10.27 9.55
C ASP A 36 -13.63 -9.94 10.24
N GLY A 37 -12.64 -9.46 9.49
CA GLY A 37 -11.31 -9.05 9.97
C GLY A 37 -10.41 -10.20 10.47
N LYS A 38 -10.96 -11.42 10.57
CA LYS A 38 -10.22 -12.56 11.15
C LYS A 38 -9.18 -13.16 10.22
N GLN A 39 -9.33 -12.95 8.93
CA GLN A 39 -8.45 -13.48 7.88
C GLN A 39 -7.80 -12.36 7.04
N ALA A 40 -7.73 -11.15 7.58
CA ALA A 40 -7.06 -10.05 6.89
C ALA A 40 -5.55 -10.16 7.05
N VAL A 41 -4.84 -9.85 5.97
CA VAL A 41 -3.38 -9.72 5.90
C VAL A 41 -2.99 -8.36 5.37
N VAL A 42 -1.75 -7.95 5.57
CA VAL A 42 -1.20 -6.77 4.91
C VAL A 42 -1.20 -7.03 3.40
N ASN A 43 -1.67 -6.07 2.62
CA ASN A 43 -1.61 -6.14 1.17
C ASN A 43 -0.18 -6.46 0.68
N PRO A 44 0.03 -7.43 -0.22
CA PRO A 44 1.37 -7.85 -0.64
C PRO A 44 2.24 -6.72 -1.21
N PHE A 45 1.66 -5.75 -1.88
CA PHE A 45 2.38 -4.56 -2.36
C PHE A 45 2.83 -3.66 -1.19
N ASP A 46 1.99 -3.51 -0.16
CA ASP A 46 2.31 -2.70 1.03
C ASP A 46 3.33 -3.42 1.92
N ALA A 47 3.32 -4.75 1.92
CA ALA A 47 4.36 -5.54 2.57
C ALA A 47 5.74 -5.28 1.94
N SER A 48 5.81 -5.23 0.61
CA SER A 48 7.03 -4.84 -0.12
C SER A 48 7.42 -3.38 0.18
N ALA A 49 6.44 -2.47 0.23
CA ALA A 49 6.64 -1.07 0.57
C ALA A 49 7.22 -0.89 1.98
N LEU A 50 6.70 -1.64 2.96
CA LEU A 50 7.24 -1.65 4.32
C LEU A 50 8.69 -2.12 4.35
N GLU A 51 9.02 -3.22 3.66
CA GLU A 51 10.39 -3.72 3.63
C GLU A 51 11.35 -2.72 2.98
N VAL A 52 10.93 -2.02 1.90
CA VAL A 52 11.73 -0.95 1.29
C VAL A 52 12.01 0.17 2.30
N ALA A 53 11.00 0.61 3.05
CA ALA A 53 11.17 1.63 4.09
C ALA A 53 12.12 1.16 5.21
N LEU A 54 12.00 -0.10 5.63
CA LEU A 54 12.87 -0.68 6.67
C LEU A 54 14.31 -0.84 6.19
N ARG A 55 14.55 -1.17 4.92
CA ARG A 55 15.91 -1.22 4.34
C ARG A 55 16.57 0.17 4.32
N ILE A 56 15.82 1.20 3.94
CA ILE A 56 16.31 2.60 4.02
C ILE A 56 16.67 2.95 5.47
N LYS A 57 15.83 2.57 6.43
CA LYS A 57 16.10 2.76 7.87
C LYS A 57 17.38 2.05 8.31
N ASP A 58 17.54 0.78 7.94
CA ASP A 58 18.70 -0.03 8.32
C ASP A 58 20.00 0.53 7.70
N GLU A 59 19.97 0.92 6.43
CA GLU A 59 21.12 1.53 5.73
C GLU A 59 21.56 2.82 6.43
N ARG A 60 20.62 3.70 6.74
CA ARG A 60 20.91 4.96 7.44
C ARG A 60 21.45 4.75 8.86
N ALA A 61 21.00 3.71 9.55
CA ALA A 61 21.50 3.35 10.86
C ALA A 61 23.01 3.00 10.83
N THR A 62 23.54 2.49 9.72
CA THR A 62 24.97 2.18 9.56
C THR A 62 25.86 3.42 9.58
N THR A 63 25.31 4.58 9.19
CA THR A 63 25.99 5.88 9.22
C THR A 63 25.72 6.68 10.48
N GLY A 64 24.91 6.13 11.42
CA GLY A 64 24.51 6.80 12.65
C GLY A 64 23.32 7.76 12.50
N ASP A 65 22.71 7.79 11.33
CA ASP A 65 21.54 8.62 11.04
C ASP A 65 20.26 8.00 11.59
N ASN A 66 19.36 8.83 12.09
CA ASN A 66 18.09 8.38 12.65
C ASN A 66 16.99 8.36 11.58
N THR A 67 16.19 7.30 11.58
CA THR A 67 15.01 7.17 10.72
C THR A 67 13.83 6.65 11.53
N HIS A 68 12.69 7.31 11.40
CA HIS A 68 11.45 6.92 12.06
C HIS A 68 10.45 6.44 10.99
N VAL A 69 9.94 5.21 11.15
CA VAL A 69 8.98 4.59 10.24
C VAL A 69 7.63 4.44 10.93
N THR A 70 6.62 5.15 10.43
CA THR A 70 5.23 5.05 10.91
C THR A 70 4.37 4.35 9.87
N CYS A 71 3.69 3.27 10.27
CA CYS A 71 2.68 2.63 9.42
C CYS A 71 1.31 3.26 9.64
N VAL A 72 0.65 3.68 8.56
CA VAL A 72 -0.69 4.29 8.59
C VAL A 72 -1.67 3.40 7.84
N SER A 73 -2.83 3.15 8.44
CA SER A 73 -3.91 2.39 7.81
C SER A 73 -5.26 3.05 8.03
N MET A 74 -6.16 2.95 7.05
CA MET A 74 -7.57 3.25 7.22
C MET A 74 -8.35 1.94 7.22
N GLY A 75 -9.11 1.67 8.28
CA GLY A 75 -9.81 0.40 8.39
C GLY A 75 -10.69 0.23 9.63
N ILE A 76 -11.20 -0.98 9.79
CA ILE A 76 -11.96 -1.37 10.98
C ILE A 76 -11.03 -1.54 12.19
N PRO A 77 -11.53 -1.50 13.44
CA PRO A 77 -10.68 -1.63 14.64
C PRO A 77 -9.78 -2.88 14.64
N ALA A 78 -10.21 -3.99 14.05
CA ALA A 78 -9.40 -5.21 13.94
C ALA A 78 -8.11 -5.04 13.11
N THR A 79 -8.00 -3.98 12.30
CA THR A 79 -6.80 -3.64 11.52
C THR A 79 -5.61 -3.25 12.43
N GLU A 80 -5.87 -2.86 13.67
CA GLU A 80 -4.83 -2.58 14.67
C GLU A 80 -3.81 -3.73 14.80
N ARG A 81 -4.28 -4.98 14.70
CA ARG A 81 -3.40 -6.16 14.75
C ARG A 81 -2.36 -6.16 13.65
N LEU A 82 -2.71 -5.72 12.45
CA LEU A 82 -1.79 -5.65 11.32
C LEU A 82 -0.74 -4.56 11.52
N LEU A 83 -1.12 -3.43 12.12
CA LEU A 83 -0.15 -2.38 12.48
C LEU A 83 0.83 -2.85 13.56
N ARG A 84 0.36 -3.64 14.55
CA ARG A 84 1.25 -4.30 15.53
C ARG A 84 2.21 -5.29 14.87
N ASP A 85 1.79 -6.02 13.84
CA ASP A 85 2.67 -6.89 13.05
C ASP A 85 3.70 -6.07 12.25
N CYS A 86 3.35 -4.89 11.73
CA CYS A 86 4.32 -3.97 11.12
C CYS A 86 5.38 -3.49 12.13
N VAL A 87 4.98 -3.16 13.37
CA VAL A 87 5.90 -2.81 14.44
C VAL A 87 6.78 -4.00 14.82
N ALA A 88 6.23 -5.22 14.89
CA ALA A 88 7.00 -6.44 15.14
C ALA A 88 8.11 -6.66 14.11
N ARG A 89 7.96 -6.14 12.89
CA ARG A 89 8.94 -6.23 11.79
C ARG A 89 9.94 -5.08 11.74
N GLY A 90 9.74 -4.03 12.54
CA GLY A 90 10.71 -2.95 12.68
C GLY A 90 10.19 -1.53 12.41
N ALA A 91 8.89 -1.35 12.15
CA ALA A 91 8.29 -0.02 12.21
C ALA A 91 8.31 0.51 13.65
N ASP A 92 8.38 1.83 13.82
CA ASP A 92 8.49 2.47 15.13
C ASP A 92 7.12 2.80 15.72
N ALA A 93 6.13 3.07 14.86
CA ALA A 93 4.78 3.47 15.25
C ALA A 93 3.72 2.98 14.28
N GLY A 94 2.46 2.98 14.73
CA GLY A 94 1.31 2.72 13.90
C GLY A 94 0.18 3.70 14.19
N LEU A 95 -0.50 4.16 13.13
CA LEU A 95 -1.68 5.01 13.18
C LEU A 95 -2.82 4.34 12.43
N LEU A 96 -3.95 4.14 13.10
CA LEU A 96 -5.18 3.62 12.52
C LEU A 96 -6.23 4.73 12.40
N LEU A 97 -6.68 4.98 11.20
CA LEU A 97 -7.86 5.80 10.92
C LEU A 97 -9.08 4.88 10.95
N SER A 98 -9.90 4.97 12.00
CA SER A 98 -11.04 4.07 12.18
C SER A 98 -12.27 4.84 12.64
N ASP A 99 -13.20 5.02 11.71
CA ASP A 99 -14.48 5.66 11.93
C ASP A 99 -15.52 5.12 10.94
N ARG A 100 -16.78 5.14 11.32
CA ARG A 100 -17.89 4.86 10.38
C ARG A 100 -17.98 5.90 9.26
N ALA A 101 -17.54 7.12 9.53
CA ALA A 101 -17.47 8.18 8.53
C ALA A 101 -16.57 7.83 7.34
N PHE A 102 -15.58 6.95 7.50
CA PHE A 102 -14.70 6.50 6.43
C PHE A 102 -15.27 5.33 5.60
N ALA A 103 -16.39 4.75 6.01
CA ALA A 103 -16.95 3.56 5.35
C ALA A 103 -17.42 3.87 3.92
N GLY A 104 -17.12 2.96 2.99
CA GLY A 104 -17.53 3.06 1.58
C GLY A 104 -16.74 4.10 0.76
N ALA A 105 -15.61 4.58 1.28
CA ALA A 105 -14.72 5.50 0.59
C ALA A 105 -14.19 4.88 -0.72
N ASP A 106 -14.23 5.64 -1.80
CA ASP A 106 -13.45 5.39 -3.01
C ASP A 106 -11.98 5.86 -2.82
N THR A 107 -11.19 5.90 -3.88
CA THR A 107 -9.77 6.30 -3.77
C THR A 107 -9.63 7.75 -3.36
N LEU A 108 -10.45 8.67 -3.86
CA LEU A 108 -10.37 10.10 -3.53
C LEU A 108 -10.70 10.35 -2.05
N ALA A 109 -11.78 9.76 -1.54
CA ALA A 109 -12.14 9.90 -0.13
C ALA A 109 -11.14 9.17 0.79
N THR A 110 -10.56 8.05 0.32
CA THR A 110 -9.51 7.32 1.05
C THR A 110 -8.21 8.13 1.11
N SER A 111 -7.73 8.67 0.00
CA SER A 111 -6.51 9.48 -0.03
C SER A 111 -6.67 10.76 0.80
N TYR A 112 -7.85 11.38 0.79
CA TYR A 112 -8.16 12.50 1.66
C TYR A 112 -8.06 12.13 3.15
N ALA A 113 -8.68 11.04 3.57
CA ALA A 113 -8.61 10.59 4.96
C ALA A 113 -7.17 10.26 5.38
N LEU A 114 -6.40 9.57 4.51
CA LEU A 114 -4.98 9.28 4.74
C LEU A 114 -4.15 10.57 4.82
N THR A 115 -4.41 11.57 3.98
CA THR A 115 -3.74 12.89 4.06
C THR A 115 -3.96 13.52 5.43
N CYS A 116 -5.22 13.61 5.90
CA CYS A 116 -5.53 14.14 7.23
C CYS A 116 -4.82 13.38 8.34
N GLY A 117 -4.79 12.04 8.25
CA GLY A 117 -4.09 11.20 9.22
C GLY A 117 -2.58 11.41 9.22
N ILE A 118 -1.96 11.50 8.06
CA ILE A 118 -0.52 11.74 7.93
C ILE A 118 -0.15 13.14 8.43
N GLU A 119 -0.95 14.15 8.12
CA GLU A 119 -0.75 15.53 8.60
C GLU A 119 -0.93 15.67 10.11
N SER A 120 -1.68 14.76 10.77
CA SER A 120 -1.84 14.72 12.22
C SER A 120 -0.64 14.15 12.97
N LEU A 121 0.33 13.55 12.26
CA LEU A 121 1.53 13.01 12.88
C LEU A 121 2.40 14.13 13.49
N PRO A 122 3.13 13.84 14.59
CA PRO A 122 3.96 14.85 15.27
C PRO A 122 5.06 15.47 14.40
N GLN A 123 5.53 14.74 13.41
CA GLN A 123 6.54 15.18 12.44
C GLN A 123 6.01 15.03 11.02
N ALA A 124 6.35 16.01 10.18
CA ALA A 124 6.03 15.94 8.75
C ALA A 124 6.74 14.74 8.11
N ALA A 125 6.04 14.07 7.18
CA ALA A 125 6.62 12.99 6.41
C ALA A 125 7.62 13.54 5.38
N ASP A 126 8.83 12.99 5.37
CA ASP A 126 9.82 13.23 4.30
C ASP A 126 9.59 12.28 3.13
N LEU A 127 9.20 11.04 3.40
CA LEU A 127 8.93 10.03 2.39
C LEU A 127 7.61 9.31 2.74
N VAL A 128 6.68 9.32 1.80
CA VAL A 128 5.48 8.47 1.89
C VAL A 128 5.65 7.29 0.93
N VAL A 129 5.52 6.08 1.46
CA VAL A 129 5.66 4.83 0.71
C VAL A 129 4.33 4.10 0.70
N CYS A 130 3.82 3.82 -0.49
CA CYS A 130 2.62 3.01 -0.69
C CYS A 130 2.96 1.76 -1.51
N GLY A 131 2.19 0.71 -1.40
CA GLY A 131 2.16 -0.32 -2.45
C GLY A 131 1.63 0.27 -3.76
N LYS A 132 2.08 -0.25 -4.91
CA LYS A 132 1.62 0.17 -6.24
C LYS A 132 0.09 0.13 -6.34
N MET A 133 -0.54 -0.90 -5.76
CA MET A 133 -1.99 -1.08 -5.71
C MET A 133 -2.38 -2.04 -4.59
N ALA A 134 -3.68 -2.17 -4.31
CA ALA A 134 -4.22 -3.18 -3.42
C ALA A 134 -4.82 -4.33 -4.25
N VAL A 135 -4.51 -5.59 -3.87
CA VAL A 135 -4.95 -6.80 -4.60
C VAL A 135 -6.46 -7.02 -4.61
N ASP A 136 -7.20 -6.28 -3.80
CA ASP A 136 -8.68 -6.35 -3.74
C ASP A 136 -9.39 -5.26 -4.55
N GLY A 137 -8.65 -4.28 -5.09
CA GLY A 137 -9.25 -3.15 -5.80
C GLY A 137 -8.52 -2.73 -7.09
N ASP A 138 -7.24 -3.03 -7.22
CA ASP A 138 -6.36 -2.82 -8.40
C ASP A 138 -6.40 -1.40 -9.02
N THR A 139 -6.73 -0.36 -8.24
CA THR A 139 -6.88 1.01 -8.75
C THR A 139 -5.56 1.73 -9.00
N ALA A 140 -4.52 1.44 -8.21
CA ALA A 140 -3.19 2.07 -8.29
C ALA A 140 -3.19 3.62 -8.16
N GLN A 141 -4.18 4.20 -7.47
CA GLN A 141 -4.41 5.65 -7.41
C GLN A 141 -3.91 6.33 -6.13
N ILE A 142 -3.90 5.60 -5.00
CA ILE A 142 -3.66 6.21 -3.66
C ILE A 142 -2.32 6.96 -3.58
N GLY A 143 -1.22 6.37 -4.08
CA GLY A 143 0.09 7.04 -4.03
C GLY A 143 0.11 8.36 -4.81
N PRO A 144 -0.27 8.38 -6.10
CA PRO A 144 -0.39 9.62 -6.88
C PRO A 144 -1.36 10.64 -6.29
N GLU A 145 -2.50 10.22 -5.74
CA GLU A 145 -3.47 11.11 -5.08
C GLU A 145 -2.89 11.76 -3.82
N LEU A 146 -2.15 10.99 -2.99
CA LEU A 146 -1.44 11.53 -1.84
C LEU A 146 -0.36 12.55 -2.26
N ALA A 147 0.40 12.23 -3.31
CA ALA A 147 1.39 13.17 -3.84
C ALA A 147 0.76 14.49 -4.31
N GLY A 148 -0.39 14.40 -5.00
CA GLY A 148 -1.17 15.56 -5.41
C GLY A 148 -1.69 16.36 -4.21
N ALA A 149 -2.18 15.68 -3.16
CA ALA A 149 -2.69 16.32 -1.96
C ALA A 149 -1.59 17.07 -1.18
N PHE A 150 -0.39 16.46 -1.07
CA PHE A 150 0.77 17.08 -0.42
C PHE A 150 1.51 18.10 -1.30
N GLY A 151 1.23 18.15 -2.60
CA GLY A 151 1.95 19.01 -3.54
C GLY A 151 3.43 18.61 -3.73
N VAL A 152 3.73 17.30 -3.64
CA VAL A 152 5.09 16.75 -3.76
C VAL A 152 5.21 15.82 -4.96
N PRO A 153 6.44 15.61 -5.50
CA PRO A 153 6.64 14.69 -6.61
C PRO A 153 6.36 13.22 -6.24
N CYS A 154 6.01 12.42 -7.26
CA CYS A 154 5.71 10.99 -7.12
C CYS A 154 6.50 10.15 -8.11
N VAL A 155 7.04 9.01 -7.65
CA VAL A 155 7.55 7.95 -8.52
C VAL A 155 6.73 6.69 -8.31
N ALA A 156 6.03 6.25 -9.37
CA ALA A 156 5.19 5.06 -9.33
C ALA A 156 5.92 3.83 -9.91
N GLY A 157 5.58 2.63 -9.40
CA GLY A 157 6.09 1.37 -9.93
C GLY A 157 7.55 1.08 -9.57
N VAL A 158 7.98 1.51 -8.39
CA VAL A 158 9.34 1.27 -7.90
C VAL A 158 9.58 -0.22 -7.70
N SER A 159 10.59 -0.75 -8.38
CA SER A 159 11.06 -2.13 -8.23
C SER A 159 12.30 -2.25 -7.33
N GLU A 160 13.03 -1.13 -7.08
CA GLU A 160 14.19 -1.12 -6.19
C GLU A 160 14.45 0.29 -5.65
N ALA A 161 14.71 0.42 -4.34
CA ALA A 161 15.32 1.61 -3.76
C ALA A 161 16.84 1.41 -3.78
N VAL A 162 17.51 2.11 -4.69
CA VAL A 162 18.96 1.94 -4.93
C VAL A 162 19.78 2.60 -3.82
N GLY A 163 19.31 3.73 -3.27
CA GLY A 163 19.98 4.39 -2.15
C GLY A 163 19.50 5.81 -1.94
N LEU A 164 19.75 6.33 -0.74
CA LEU A 164 19.46 7.70 -0.33
C LEU A 164 20.77 8.44 -0.04
N CYS A 165 21.00 9.53 -0.76
CA CYS A 165 22.16 10.40 -0.55
C CYS A 165 21.70 11.82 -0.21
N GLY A 166 21.93 12.24 1.04
CA GLY A 166 21.37 13.48 1.57
C GLY A 166 19.84 13.44 1.54
N ARG A 167 19.22 14.28 0.72
CA ARG A 167 17.77 14.30 0.51
C ARG A 167 17.35 13.78 -0.88
N ALA A 168 18.25 13.18 -1.64
CA ALA A 168 17.97 12.63 -2.96
C ALA A 168 17.89 11.10 -2.91
N LEU A 169 16.75 10.55 -3.25
CA LEU A 169 16.46 9.13 -3.33
C LEU A 169 16.64 8.66 -4.79
N THR A 170 17.47 7.65 -5.01
CA THR A 170 17.63 6.99 -6.31
C THR A 170 16.84 5.71 -6.32
N LEU A 171 15.98 5.56 -7.32
CA LEU A 171 15.01 4.49 -7.47
C LEU A 171 15.13 3.84 -8.84
N ARG A 172 14.93 2.54 -8.90
CA ARG A 172 14.62 1.83 -10.14
C ARG A 172 13.12 1.67 -10.22
N ARG A 173 12.54 1.99 -11.36
CA ARG A 173 11.12 1.74 -11.65
C ARG A 173 10.96 0.95 -12.93
N ASP A 174 9.90 0.18 -13.01
CA ASP A 174 9.53 -0.54 -14.22
C ASP A 174 8.40 0.20 -14.92
N SER A 175 8.52 0.35 -16.25
CA SER A 175 7.52 0.88 -17.16
C SER A 175 7.27 -0.11 -18.30
N ASP A 176 6.27 0.14 -19.15
CA ASP A 176 5.98 -0.71 -20.30
C ASP A 176 7.12 -0.72 -21.34
N GLU A 177 7.98 0.32 -21.33
CA GLU A 177 9.13 0.46 -22.22
C GLU A 177 10.42 -0.15 -21.64
N GLY A 178 10.43 -0.49 -20.35
CA GLY A 178 11.60 -1.07 -19.68
C GLY A 178 11.82 -0.58 -18.26
N SER A 179 13.06 -0.67 -17.78
CA SER A 179 13.44 -0.25 -16.44
C SER A 179 14.22 1.06 -16.48
N GLU A 180 13.86 1.99 -15.62
CA GLU A 180 14.44 3.33 -15.53
C GLU A 180 15.08 3.57 -14.16
N LEU A 181 16.19 4.32 -14.13
CA LEU A 181 16.74 4.91 -12.91
C LEU A 181 16.24 6.35 -12.78
N VAL A 182 15.53 6.61 -11.68
CA VAL A 182 14.97 7.94 -11.38
C VAL A 182 15.57 8.45 -10.09
N ARG A 183 15.96 9.73 -10.08
CA ARG A 183 16.37 10.46 -8.88
C ARG A 183 15.31 11.47 -8.51
N ILE A 184 14.89 11.43 -7.25
CA ILE A 184 13.83 12.29 -6.70
C ILE A 184 14.28 12.92 -5.38
N GLU A 185 13.95 14.18 -5.18
CA GLU A 185 14.24 14.89 -3.93
C GLU A 185 13.08 14.71 -2.92
N LEU A 186 13.45 14.61 -1.64
CA LEU A 186 12.48 14.61 -0.53
C LEU A 186 12.00 16.05 -0.21
N PRO A 187 10.74 16.27 0.18
CA PRO A 187 9.73 15.25 0.40
C PRO A 187 9.14 14.70 -0.91
N CYS A 188 8.79 13.41 -0.90
CA CYS A 188 8.16 12.78 -2.07
C CYS A 188 7.26 11.59 -1.67
N VAL A 189 6.50 11.10 -2.65
CA VAL A 189 5.72 9.85 -2.53
C VAL A 189 6.28 8.84 -3.52
N ILE A 190 6.38 7.58 -3.09
CA ILE A 190 6.72 6.46 -3.99
C ILE A 190 5.68 5.35 -3.89
N THR A 191 5.44 4.66 -5.00
CA THR A 191 4.66 3.42 -4.97
C THR A 191 5.51 2.22 -5.37
N VAL A 192 5.44 1.15 -4.59
CA VAL A 192 6.35 0.01 -4.66
C VAL A 192 5.65 -1.20 -5.28
N SER A 193 6.34 -1.86 -6.21
CA SER A 193 5.88 -3.10 -6.85
C SER A 193 5.92 -4.28 -5.85
N LYS A 194 5.06 -5.28 -6.08
CA LYS A 194 4.88 -6.41 -5.16
C LYS A 194 6.17 -7.17 -4.85
N ASP A 195 7.04 -7.33 -5.84
CA ASP A 195 8.24 -8.16 -5.73
C ASP A 195 9.53 -7.33 -5.54
N ALA A 196 9.41 -6.03 -5.26
CA ALA A 196 10.53 -5.14 -5.03
C ALA A 196 11.38 -5.56 -3.81
N ALA A 197 10.73 -6.06 -2.75
CA ALA A 197 11.39 -6.58 -1.57
C ALA A 197 10.52 -7.59 -0.83
N ALA A 198 11.12 -8.71 -0.41
CA ALA A 198 10.45 -9.69 0.44
C ALA A 198 10.42 -9.18 1.89
N LEU A 199 9.21 -9.05 2.45
CA LEU A 199 9.04 -8.57 3.83
C LEU A 199 9.73 -9.52 4.82
N ARG A 200 10.56 -8.96 5.68
CA ARG A 200 11.31 -9.68 6.70
C ARG A 200 10.40 -10.37 7.72
N MET A 201 10.85 -11.49 8.25
CA MET A 201 10.20 -12.12 9.39
C MET A 201 10.48 -11.33 10.66
N PRO A 202 9.51 -11.22 11.60
CA PRO A 202 9.76 -10.58 12.87
C PRO A 202 10.71 -11.42 13.74
N THR A 203 11.57 -10.76 14.49
CA THR A 203 12.37 -11.41 15.54
C THR A 203 11.53 -11.68 16.78
N ILE A 204 12.02 -12.51 17.72
CA ILE A 204 11.32 -12.75 19.00
C ILE A 204 11.17 -11.43 19.79
N SER A 205 12.19 -10.59 19.80
CA SER A 205 12.12 -9.26 20.42
C SER A 205 11.14 -8.34 19.69
N GLY A 206 11.12 -8.41 18.34
CA GLY A 206 10.16 -7.67 17.52
C GLY A 206 8.72 -8.06 17.81
N VAL A 207 8.41 -9.36 17.92
CA VAL A 207 7.06 -9.83 18.30
C VAL A 207 6.63 -9.24 19.64
N ARG A 208 7.49 -9.29 20.64
CA ARG A 208 7.20 -8.68 21.96
C ARG A 208 6.99 -7.16 21.87
N ALA A 209 7.80 -6.48 21.06
CA ALA A 209 7.64 -5.05 20.82
C ALA A 209 6.29 -4.74 20.13
N GLY A 210 5.91 -5.52 19.12
CA GLY A 210 4.63 -5.39 18.44
C GLY A 210 3.43 -5.64 19.37
N GLU A 211 3.50 -6.66 20.21
CA GLU A 211 2.46 -6.94 21.22
C GLU A 211 2.28 -5.79 22.22
N ALA A 212 3.41 -5.19 22.65
CA ALA A 212 3.41 -4.07 23.58
C ALA A 212 3.15 -2.71 22.91
N ALA A 213 3.21 -2.64 21.58
CA ALA A 213 3.09 -1.38 20.86
C ALA A 213 1.71 -0.74 21.09
N ARG A 214 1.71 0.55 21.37
CA ARG A 214 0.52 1.36 21.33
C ARG A 214 0.30 1.81 19.89
N ILE A 215 -0.87 1.49 19.35
CA ILE A 215 -1.32 1.98 18.06
C ILE A 215 -2.25 3.16 18.33
N ASP A 216 -1.94 4.32 17.77
CA ASP A 216 -2.81 5.46 17.85
C ASP A 216 -4.01 5.27 16.92
N VAL A 217 -5.21 5.57 17.42
CA VAL A 217 -6.45 5.44 16.67
C VAL A 217 -7.12 6.80 16.57
N LEU A 218 -7.36 7.26 15.35
CA LEU A 218 -8.05 8.52 15.09
C LEU A 218 -9.39 8.28 14.40
N THR A 219 -10.40 8.98 14.87
CA THR A 219 -11.68 9.16 14.17
C THR A 219 -11.55 10.26 13.11
N ALA A 220 -12.59 10.47 12.32
CA ALA A 220 -12.64 11.59 11.38
C ALA A 220 -12.46 12.95 12.09
N GLU A 221 -13.10 13.13 13.25
CA GLU A 221 -12.93 14.33 14.08
C GLU A 221 -11.50 14.44 14.62
N GLY A 222 -10.93 13.33 15.14
CA GLY A 222 -9.56 13.31 15.66
C GLY A 222 -8.50 13.61 14.60
N ALA A 223 -8.75 13.27 13.34
CA ALA A 223 -7.92 13.62 12.20
C ALA A 223 -8.27 14.99 11.58
N SER A 224 -9.20 15.75 12.18
CA SER A 224 -9.71 17.02 11.63
C SER A 224 -10.22 16.91 10.19
N ALA A 225 -10.75 15.75 9.81
CA ALA A 225 -11.27 15.50 8.48
C ALA A 225 -12.67 16.07 8.29
N ASP A 226 -12.91 16.72 7.16
CA ASP A 226 -14.24 17.19 6.77
C ASP A 226 -15.16 16.01 6.45
N PRO A 227 -16.26 15.82 7.19
CA PRO A 227 -17.20 14.72 6.94
C PRO A 227 -17.78 14.69 5.52
N ALA A 228 -17.90 15.85 4.87
CA ALA A 228 -18.39 15.94 3.49
C ALA A 228 -17.44 15.33 2.45
N ARG A 229 -16.17 15.15 2.82
CA ARG A 229 -15.11 14.57 1.98
C ARG A 229 -14.76 13.12 2.38
N CYS A 230 -15.44 12.56 3.39
CA CYS A 230 -15.17 11.23 3.92
C CYS A 230 -16.16 10.19 3.41
N GLY A 231 -15.70 8.95 3.38
CA GLY A 231 -16.52 7.77 3.12
C GLY A 231 -17.32 7.85 1.83
N LEU A 232 -18.51 7.26 1.85
CA LEU A 232 -19.39 7.25 0.68
C LEU A 232 -19.85 8.66 0.28
N THR A 233 -20.02 9.58 1.24
CA THR A 233 -20.44 10.96 0.97
C THR A 233 -19.38 11.74 0.20
N GLY A 234 -18.10 11.53 0.53
CA GLY A 234 -16.97 12.16 -0.12
C GLY A 234 -16.52 11.48 -1.42
N SER A 235 -17.16 10.37 -1.80
CA SER A 235 -16.77 9.55 -2.95
C SER A 235 -17.53 9.96 -4.20
N PRO A 236 -16.88 10.47 -5.26
CA PRO A 236 -17.51 10.70 -6.55
C PRO A 236 -17.89 9.41 -7.29
N THR A 237 -17.31 8.26 -6.91
CA THR A 237 -17.64 6.96 -7.51
C THR A 237 -18.39 6.08 -6.52
N GLN A 238 -19.32 5.26 -7.05
CA GLN A 238 -20.11 4.31 -6.25
C GLN A 238 -20.22 2.98 -6.97
N VAL A 239 -20.08 1.88 -6.22
CA VAL A 239 -20.31 0.53 -6.75
C VAL A 239 -21.80 0.32 -6.98
N VAL A 240 -22.22 0.24 -8.23
CA VAL A 240 -23.60 -0.01 -8.62
C VAL A 240 -23.94 -1.50 -8.56
N ARG A 241 -23.00 -2.35 -8.98
CA ARG A 241 -23.19 -3.81 -9.04
C ARG A 241 -21.85 -4.54 -8.96
N SER A 242 -21.80 -5.59 -8.13
CA SER A 242 -20.72 -6.57 -8.10
C SER A 242 -21.22 -7.90 -8.66
N PHE A 243 -20.43 -8.57 -9.49
CA PHE A 243 -20.77 -9.89 -10.03
C PHE A 243 -19.48 -10.70 -10.28
N VAL A 244 -19.62 -12.01 -10.25
CA VAL A 244 -18.55 -12.92 -10.65
C VAL A 244 -18.66 -13.10 -12.17
N PRO A 245 -17.61 -12.78 -12.96
CA PRO A 245 -17.64 -12.99 -14.38
C PRO A 245 -17.79 -14.47 -14.74
N GLU A 246 -18.72 -14.78 -15.64
CA GLU A 246 -18.78 -16.12 -16.22
C GLU A 246 -17.59 -16.29 -17.16
N ARG A 247 -16.65 -17.15 -16.77
CA ARG A 247 -15.51 -17.51 -17.63
C ARG A 247 -16.02 -18.55 -18.65
N SER A 248 -16.08 -18.19 -19.93
CA SER A 248 -16.27 -19.18 -20.98
C SER A 248 -14.95 -19.97 -21.10
N HIS A 249 -14.94 -21.20 -20.61
CA HIS A 249 -13.81 -22.11 -20.78
C HIS A 249 -13.87 -22.74 -22.17
N LYS A 250 -13.63 -21.97 -23.20
CA LYS A 250 -13.30 -22.53 -24.52
C LYS A 250 -11.80 -22.81 -24.53
N SER A 251 -11.39 -23.97 -24.02
CA SER A 251 -10.04 -24.44 -24.19
C SER A 251 -10.00 -25.35 -25.43
N VAL A 252 -9.09 -25.09 -26.33
CA VAL A 252 -8.77 -25.99 -27.44
C VAL A 252 -7.52 -26.75 -27.05
N ARG A 253 -7.63 -28.09 -26.99
CA ARG A 253 -6.48 -28.94 -26.75
C ARG A 253 -5.80 -29.21 -28.09
N ILE A 254 -4.56 -28.83 -28.24
CA ILE A 254 -3.75 -29.10 -29.43
C ILE A 254 -3.03 -30.43 -29.19
N GLU A 255 -3.31 -31.42 -30.03
CA GLU A 255 -2.73 -32.77 -29.97
C GLU A 255 -1.83 -33.00 -31.20
N GLY A 256 -0.94 -33.99 -31.12
CA GLY A 256 -0.02 -34.37 -32.19
C GLY A 256 1.45 -34.34 -31.77
N THR A 257 2.36 -34.43 -32.74
CA THR A 257 3.78 -34.26 -32.49
C THR A 257 4.12 -32.82 -32.08
N PRO A 258 5.29 -32.56 -31.46
CA PRO A 258 5.71 -31.19 -31.12
C PRO A 258 5.68 -30.23 -32.33
N ALA A 259 5.97 -30.72 -33.54
CA ALA A 259 5.92 -29.93 -34.77
C ALA A 259 4.47 -29.59 -35.18
N ASP A 260 3.55 -30.55 -35.05
CA ASP A 260 2.12 -30.35 -35.35
C ASP A 260 1.51 -29.37 -34.34
N GLN A 261 1.88 -29.50 -33.06
CA GLN A 261 1.42 -28.58 -31.98
C GLN A 261 1.91 -27.15 -32.20
N ALA A 262 3.17 -26.98 -32.59
CA ALA A 262 3.75 -25.67 -32.90
C ALA A 262 3.06 -25.02 -34.12
N ALA A 263 2.80 -25.78 -35.16
CA ALA A 263 2.10 -25.28 -36.35
C ALA A 263 0.66 -24.86 -36.06
N ALA A 264 -0.09 -25.71 -35.33
CA ALA A 264 -1.47 -25.38 -34.92
C ALA A 264 -1.56 -24.19 -33.98
N PHE A 265 -0.56 -24.01 -33.07
CA PHE A 265 -0.49 -22.82 -32.20
C PHE A 265 -0.17 -21.56 -32.98
N ALA A 266 0.72 -21.61 -33.98
CA ALA A 266 1.01 -20.46 -34.84
C ALA A 266 -0.24 -20.05 -35.65
N GLU A 267 -0.99 -21.00 -36.21
CA GLU A 267 -2.25 -20.73 -36.92
C GLU A 267 -3.31 -20.10 -36.02
N LEU A 268 -3.41 -20.52 -34.74
CA LEU A 268 -4.29 -19.91 -33.76
C LEU A 268 -3.91 -18.45 -33.48
N LEU A 269 -2.62 -18.14 -33.36
CA LEU A 269 -2.14 -16.77 -33.12
C LEU A 269 -2.43 -15.86 -34.32
N GLU A 270 -2.20 -16.32 -35.56
CA GLU A 270 -2.51 -15.56 -36.76
C GLU A 270 -4.02 -15.27 -36.93
N GLY A 271 -4.88 -16.14 -36.40
CA GLY A 271 -6.34 -15.94 -36.40
C GLY A 271 -6.88 -15.03 -35.30
N MET A 272 -6.02 -14.51 -34.42
CA MET A 272 -6.37 -13.61 -33.31
C MET A 272 -6.11 -12.12 -33.60
N GLU A 273 -5.52 -11.79 -34.74
CA GLU A 273 -5.43 -10.41 -35.25
C GLU A 273 -6.77 -10.04 -35.95
#